data_3e06c98f726d48dd26ddcf2803f55d39
#
_entry.id   3e06c98f726d48dd26ddcf2803f55d39
#
_cell.length_a   1.000
_cell.length_b   1.000
_cell.length_c   1.000
_cell.angle_alpha   90.00
_cell.angle_beta   90.00
_cell.angle_gamma   90.00
#
_symmetry.space_group_name_H-M   'P 1'
#
loop_
_entity.id
_entity.type
_entity.pdbx_description
1 polymer ?
#
loop_
_entity_poly.entity_id
_entity_poly.type
_entity_poly.pdbx_seq_one_letter_code
_entity_poly.pdbx_strand_id
1 'polypeptide(L)'
;MRPWNDPNKDIDRKLEFQPELFFVGIAGEEISASAMAGYDGHRGSVFYLAVAPNCQGKGYGQQIMAYIETKLTQLGCPKLNIVVRSSNEKVLGFYKALSYSKDEVASIGKRLIPDA
;
A
#
# COMPACT_ATOMS: atom_id res chain seq x y z
N MET A 1 -0.28 -17.57 7.67
CA MET A 1 0.59 -16.38 7.48
C MET A 1 2.04 -16.78 7.71
N ARG A 2 2.92 -16.31 6.86
CA ARG A 2 4.35 -16.61 7.00
C ARG A 2 4.95 -15.77 8.13
N PRO A 3 5.92 -16.28 8.92
CA PRO A 3 6.48 -15.52 10.04
C PRO A 3 7.06 -14.15 9.64
N TRP A 4 7.63 -14.04 8.44
CA TRP A 4 8.22 -12.79 7.94
C TRP A 4 7.16 -11.82 7.39
N ASN A 5 5.88 -12.20 7.46
CA ASN A 5 4.78 -11.42 6.91
C ASN A 5 3.76 -11.12 8.00
N ASP A 6 4.22 -10.87 9.21
CA ASP A 6 3.33 -10.53 10.33
C ASP A 6 2.88 -9.07 10.19
N PRO A 7 1.59 -8.81 9.87
CA PRO A 7 1.13 -7.43 9.72
C PRO A 7 1.20 -6.61 10.99
N ASN A 8 1.11 -7.24 12.16
CA ASN A 8 1.19 -6.51 13.42
C ASN A 8 2.58 -5.89 13.63
N LYS A 9 3.63 -6.63 13.31
CA LYS A 9 5.00 -6.11 13.38
C LYS A 9 5.21 -4.95 12.41
N ASP A 10 4.67 -5.07 11.19
CA ASP A 10 4.82 -4.03 10.19
C ASP A 10 4.03 -2.79 10.55
N ILE A 11 2.84 -2.93 11.12
CA ILE A 11 2.04 -1.82 11.61
C ILE A 11 2.77 -1.10 12.75
N ASP A 12 3.34 -1.85 13.69
CA ASP A 12 4.08 -1.26 14.81
C ASP A 12 5.27 -0.45 14.32
N ARG A 13 6.03 -0.98 13.36
CA ARG A 13 7.15 -0.24 12.75
C ARG A 13 6.68 1.03 12.06
N LYS A 14 5.57 0.96 11.34
CA LYS A 14 5.01 2.11 10.61
C LYS A 14 4.54 3.19 11.56
N LEU A 15 3.97 2.82 12.70
CA LEU A 15 3.55 3.80 13.71
C LEU A 15 4.74 4.53 14.34
N GLU A 16 5.93 3.94 14.28
CA GLU A 16 7.17 4.58 14.74
C GLU A 16 7.85 5.39 13.63
N PHE A 17 7.61 5.05 12.36
CA PHE A 17 8.27 5.69 11.22
C PHE A 17 7.24 6.13 10.20
N GLN A 18 7.16 7.43 9.96
CA GLN A 18 6.20 8.06 9.05
C GLN A 18 4.74 7.64 9.36
N PRO A 19 4.27 7.78 10.62
CA PRO A 19 2.90 7.38 10.96
C PRO A 19 1.84 8.18 10.19
N GLU A 20 2.16 9.38 9.73
CA GLU A 20 1.27 10.22 8.92
C GLU A 20 0.96 9.62 7.56
N LEU A 21 1.69 8.58 7.15
CA LEU A 21 1.46 7.86 5.91
C LEU A 21 0.76 6.51 6.13
N PHE A 22 0.20 6.30 7.30
CA PHE A 22 -0.73 5.19 7.56
C PHE A 22 -2.15 5.73 7.44
N PHE A 23 -2.94 5.16 6.54
CA PHE A 23 -4.26 5.68 6.19
C PHE A 23 -5.35 4.67 6.50
N VAL A 24 -6.48 5.17 6.96
CA VAL A 24 -7.70 4.37 7.10
C VAL A 24 -8.86 5.11 6.44
N GLY A 25 -9.73 4.34 5.78
CA GLY A 25 -10.99 4.83 5.26
C GLY A 25 -12.11 4.39 6.19
N ILE A 26 -13.04 5.29 6.48
CA ILE A 26 -14.16 5.01 7.36
C ILE A 26 -15.46 5.17 6.58
N ALA A 27 -16.31 4.14 6.65
CA ALA A 27 -17.66 4.16 6.10
C ALA A 27 -18.64 4.00 7.25
N GLY A 28 -19.41 5.06 7.54
CA GLY A 28 -20.24 5.09 8.74
C GLY A 28 -19.38 5.08 10.00
N GLU A 29 -19.51 4.03 10.81
CA GLU A 29 -18.74 3.86 12.05
C GLU A 29 -17.68 2.76 11.90
N GLU A 30 -17.52 2.17 10.70
CA GLU A 30 -16.62 1.05 10.48
C GLU A 30 -15.43 1.44 9.61
N ILE A 31 -14.28 0.80 9.86
CA ILE A 31 -13.12 0.91 9.00
C ILE A 31 -13.40 0.11 7.72
N SER A 32 -13.43 0.80 6.58
CA SER A 32 -13.71 0.19 5.28
C SER A 32 -12.44 -0.22 4.53
N ALA A 33 -11.34 0.47 4.76
CA ALA A 33 -10.08 0.21 4.07
C ALA A 33 -8.92 0.75 4.89
N SER A 34 -7.74 0.20 4.64
CA SER A 34 -6.50 0.71 5.23
C SER A 34 -5.36 0.54 4.24
N ALA A 35 -4.33 1.36 4.39
CA ALA A 35 -3.13 1.26 3.58
C ALA A 35 -1.97 1.93 4.27
N MET A 36 -0.76 1.45 4.00
CA MET A 36 0.47 2.09 4.40
C MET A 36 1.20 2.60 3.18
N ALA A 37 1.71 3.82 3.26
CA ALA A 37 2.55 4.39 2.22
C ALA A 37 3.88 4.83 2.83
N GLY A 38 4.88 4.97 1.99
CA GLY A 38 6.18 5.48 2.39
C GLY A 38 6.75 6.39 1.32
N TYR A 39 7.61 7.31 1.74
CA TYR A 39 8.33 8.20 0.84
C TYR A 39 9.75 8.35 1.36
N ASP A 40 10.72 7.98 0.52
CA ASP A 40 12.13 7.99 0.89
C ASP A 40 12.87 9.24 0.38
N GLY A 41 12.16 10.22 -0.16
CA GLY A 41 12.75 11.40 -0.77
C GLY A 41 13.00 11.24 -2.27
N HIS A 42 12.81 10.04 -2.81
CA HIS A 42 13.05 9.74 -4.22
C HIS A 42 11.82 9.08 -4.86
N ARG A 43 11.26 8.06 -4.22
CA ARG A 43 10.09 7.31 -4.69
C ARG A 43 9.14 7.06 -3.53
N GLY A 44 7.85 7.04 -3.83
CA GLY A 44 6.83 6.58 -2.90
C GLY A 44 6.55 5.10 -3.08
N SER A 45 5.97 4.48 -2.06
CA SER A 45 5.53 3.09 -2.12
C SER A 45 4.24 2.92 -1.34
N VAL A 46 3.43 1.92 -1.74
CA VAL A 46 2.23 1.51 -1.01
C VAL A 46 2.34 0.04 -0.70
N PHE A 47 2.00 -0.32 0.53
CA PHE A 47 1.97 -1.70 0.98
C PHE A 47 0.80 -1.89 1.94
N TYR A 48 0.30 -3.11 2.02
CA TYR A 48 -0.84 -3.48 2.87
C TYR A 48 -2.11 -2.68 2.58
N LEU A 49 -2.42 -2.47 1.29
CA LEU A 49 -3.75 -1.97 0.92
C LEU A 49 -4.76 -3.09 1.16
N ALA A 50 -5.76 -2.82 1.98
CA ALA A 50 -6.82 -3.77 2.28
C ALA A 50 -8.17 -3.07 2.32
N VAL A 51 -9.20 -3.77 1.83
CA VAL A 51 -10.59 -3.31 1.91
C VAL A 51 -11.38 -4.38 2.66
N ALA A 52 -12.19 -3.96 3.62
CA ALA A 52 -13.01 -4.88 4.41
C ALA A 52 -13.91 -5.70 3.48
N PRO A 53 -14.13 -7.01 3.79
CA PRO A 53 -14.89 -7.90 2.89
C PRO A 53 -16.28 -7.37 2.53
N ASN A 54 -16.99 -6.77 3.49
CA ASN A 54 -18.32 -6.22 3.26
C ASN A 54 -18.30 -4.86 2.53
N CYS A 55 -17.12 -4.32 2.27
CA CYS A 55 -16.94 -3.02 1.60
C CYS A 55 -16.33 -3.17 0.21
N GLN A 56 -15.95 -4.37 -0.21
CA GLN A 56 -15.37 -4.59 -1.53
C GLN A 56 -16.39 -4.33 -2.64
N GLY A 57 -15.90 -3.85 -3.78
CA GLY A 57 -16.75 -3.54 -4.92
C GLY A 57 -17.46 -2.19 -4.84
N LYS A 58 -17.17 -1.38 -3.82
CA LYS A 58 -17.81 -0.07 -3.62
C LYS A 58 -16.88 1.11 -3.92
N GLY A 59 -15.70 0.86 -4.46
CA GLY A 59 -14.76 1.92 -4.85
C GLY A 59 -13.89 2.45 -3.72
N TYR A 60 -13.89 1.84 -2.54
CA TYR A 60 -13.08 2.33 -1.41
C TYR A 60 -11.58 2.19 -1.64
N GLY A 61 -11.15 1.11 -2.31
CA GLY A 61 -9.75 0.96 -2.68
C GLY A 61 -9.27 2.07 -3.61
N GLN A 62 -10.09 2.43 -4.59
CA GLN A 62 -9.81 3.53 -5.50
C GLN A 62 -9.73 4.86 -4.75
N GLN A 63 -10.65 5.10 -3.83
CA GLN A 63 -10.68 6.34 -3.05
C GLN A 63 -9.45 6.50 -2.17
N ILE A 64 -9.04 5.44 -1.48
CA ILE A 64 -7.86 5.52 -0.61
C ILE A 64 -6.58 5.70 -1.43
N MET A 65 -6.49 5.07 -2.60
CA MET A 65 -5.35 5.28 -3.50
C MET A 65 -5.29 6.72 -4.00
N ALA A 66 -6.42 7.31 -4.38
CA ALA A 66 -6.47 8.71 -4.80
C ALA A 66 -6.00 9.65 -3.68
N TYR A 67 -6.39 9.38 -2.45
CA TYR A 67 -5.97 10.15 -1.28
C TYR A 67 -4.45 10.03 -1.06
N ILE A 68 -3.92 8.82 -1.15
CA ILE A 68 -2.48 8.56 -1.01
C ILE A 68 -1.69 9.31 -2.08
N GLU A 69 -2.15 9.26 -3.33
CA GLU A 69 -1.49 9.97 -4.44
C GLU A 69 -1.45 11.47 -4.19
N THR A 70 -2.55 12.03 -3.71
CA THR A 70 -2.61 13.45 -3.37
C THR A 70 -1.61 13.79 -2.26
N LYS A 71 -1.57 13.00 -1.20
CA LYS A 71 -0.65 13.22 -0.08
C LYS A 71 0.80 13.15 -0.52
N LEU A 72 1.16 12.13 -1.28
CA LEU A 72 2.54 11.97 -1.75
C LEU A 72 2.93 13.10 -2.71
N THR A 73 2.01 13.53 -3.57
CA THR A 73 2.25 14.67 -4.46
C THR A 73 2.53 15.93 -3.66
N GLN A 74 1.78 16.17 -2.58
CA GLN A 74 2.01 17.31 -1.69
C GLN A 74 3.38 17.27 -1.03
N LEU A 75 3.92 16.08 -0.78
CA LEU A 75 5.27 15.91 -0.22
C LEU A 75 6.37 16.04 -1.27
N GLY A 76 6.02 16.21 -2.54
CA GLY A 76 6.98 16.30 -3.63
C GLY A 76 7.39 14.96 -4.24
N CYS A 77 6.65 13.90 -3.96
CA CYS A 77 6.94 12.58 -4.47
C CYS A 77 6.66 12.49 -5.97
N PRO A 78 7.67 12.23 -6.82
CA PRO A 78 7.47 12.24 -8.27
C PRO A 78 6.89 10.95 -8.85
N LYS A 79 7.01 9.84 -8.14
CA LYS A 79 6.55 8.55 -8.64
C LYS A 79 6.21 7.61 -7.49
N LEU A 80 5.10 6.90 -7.62
CA LEU A 80 4.63 5.91 -6.66
C LEU A 80 4.81 4.52 -7.26
N ASN A 81 5.49 3.65 -6.54
CA ASN A 81 5.70 2.26 -6.92
C ASN A 81 4.91 1.33 -5.99
N ILE A 82 4.39 0.26 -6.56
CA ILE A 82 3.65 -0.75 -5.82
C ILE A 82 4.20 -2.11 -6.20
N VAL A 83 4.59 -2.90 -5.20
CA VAL A 83 5.10 -4.25 -5.43
C VAL A 83 3.94 -5.22 -5.33
N VAL A 84 3.65 -5.91 -6.42
CA VAL A 84 2.56 -6.89 -6.53
C VAL A 84 3.17 -8.20 -7.05
N ARG A 85 2.75 -9.32 -6.48
CA ARG A 85 3.17 -10.63 -7.02
C ARG A 85 2.70 -10.74 -8.46
N SER A 86 3.60 -11.11 -9.36
CA SER A 86 3.30 -11.20 -10.80
C SER A 86 2.16 -12.16 -11.12
N SER A 87 1.92 -13.15 -10.26
CA SER A 87 0.82 -14.11 -10.41
C SER A 87 -0.53 -13.56 -9.94
N ASN A 88 -0.56 -12.41 -9.27
CA ASN A 88 -1.80 -11.84 -8.75
C ASN A 88 -2.45 -10.93 -9.79
N GLU A 89 -3.10 -11.56 -10.77
CA GLU A 89 -3.70 -10.85 -11.91
C GLU A 89 -4.84 -9.93 -11.51
N LYS A 90 -5.61 -10.31 -10.49
CA LYS A 90 -6.72 -9.50 -10.00
C LYS A 90 -6.24 -8.16 -9.45
N VAL A 91 -5.20 -8.17 -8.64
CA VAL A 91 -4.62 -6.96 -8.06
C VAL A 91 -3.93 -6.13 -9.13
N LEU A 92 -3.19 -6.77 -10.05
CA LEU A 92 -2.59 -6.07 -11.19
C LEU A 92 -3.64 -5.36 -12.02
N GLY A 93 -4.78 -6.01 -12.26
CA GLY A 93 -5.90 -5.40 -12.99
C GLY A 93 -6.49 -4.20 -12.26
N PHE A 94 -6.58 -4.27 -10.94
CA PHE A 94 -7.04 -3.15 -10.13
C PHE A 94 -6.15 -1.92 -10.33
N TYR A 95 -4.83 -2.08 -10.20
CA TYR A 95 -3.92 -0.95 -10.36
C TYR A 95 -3.84 -0.47 -11.80
N LYS A 96 -3.92 -1.38 -12.77
CA LYS A 96 -3.97 -0.99 -14.19
C LYS A 96 -5.16 -0.08 -14.47
N ALA A 97 -6.32 -0.38 -13.89
CA ALA A 97 -7.52 0.45 -14.02
C ALA A 97 -7.33 1.85 -13.42
N LEU A 98 -6.39 2.01 -12.48
CA LEU A 98 -6.04 3.29 -11.88
C LEU A 98 -4.86 3.97 -12.58
N SER A 99 -4.52 3.53 -13.79
CA SER A 99 -3.44 4.08 -14.63
C SER A 99 -2.02 3.73 -14.16
N TYR A 100 -1.87 2.67 -13.38
CA TYR A 100 -0.55 2.13 -13.07
C TYR A 100 -0.11 1.18 -14.19
N SER A 101 1.16 1.19 -14.49
CA SER A 101 1.75 0.30 -15.49
C SER A 101 2.97 -0.41 -14.91
N LYS A 102 3.28 -1.59 -15.48
CA LYS A 102 4.46 -2.34 -15.06
C LYS A 102 5.73 -1.61 -15.46
N ASP A 103 6.68 -1.54 -14.53
CA ASP A 103 8.02 -1.08 -14.84
C ASP A 103 8.86 -2.24 -15.40
N GLU A 104 9.77 -1.92 -16.32
CA GLU A 104 10.69 -2.90 -16.87
C GLU A 104 11.93 -3.02 -15.97
N VAL A 105 11.70 -3.45 -14.73
CA VAL A 105 12.73 -3.58 -13.71
C VAL A 105 12.57 -4.89 -12.96
N ALA A 106 13.66 -5.41 -12.43
CA ALA A 106 13.61 -6.54 -11.51
C ALA A 106 13.72 -6.01 -10.09
N SER A 107 12.86 -6.52 -9.21
CA SER A 107 12.96 -6.24 -7.78
C SER A 107 13.75 -7.37 -7.13
N ILE A 108 14.87 -7.04 -6.51
CA ILE A 108 15.66 -8.01 -5.76
C ILE A 108 15.66 -7.63 -4.29
N GLY A 109 15.65 -8.62 -3.44
CA GLY A 109 15.58 -8.38 -2.00
C GLY A 109 16.46 -9.34 -1.23
N LYS A 110 16.80 -8.93 -0.02
CA LYS A 110 17.53 -9.76 0.92
C LYS A 110 16.98 -9.50 2.31
N ARG A 111 16.64 -10.55 3.00
CA ARG A 111 16.17 -10.41 4.37
C ARG A 111 17.35 -10.05 5.28
N LEU A 112 17.23 -8.99 6.04
CA LEU A 112 18.28 -8.51 6.94
C LEU A 112 18.05 -8.95 8.38
N ILE A 113 16.79 -9.08 8.77
CA ILE A 113 16.40 -9.48 10.13
C ILE A 113 15.48 -10.68 10.02
N PRO A 114 15.81 -11.81 10.68
CA PRO A 114 14.90 -12.96 10.70
C PRO A 114 13.65 -12.64 11.50
N ASP A 115 12.51 -13.19 11.08
CA ASP A 115 11.22 -12.97 11.75
C ASP A 115 10.87 -14.04 12.78
N ALA A 116 11.72 -15.01 12.94
CA ALA A 116 11.47 -16.10 13.89
C ALA A 116 11.94 -15.76 15.27
#